data_701c54dcfafd1c2cae61c5f91d0eb5f1
#
_entry.id   701c54dcfafd1c2cae61c5f91d0eb5f1
#
_cell.length_a   1.000
_cell.length_b   1.000
_cell.length_c   1.000
_cell.angle_alpha   90.00
_cell.angle_beta   90.00
_cell.angle_gamma   90.00
#
_symmetry.space_group_name_H-M   'P 1'
#
loop_
_entity.id
_entity.type
_entity.pdbx_description
1 polymer ?
#
loop_
_entity_poly.entity_id
_entity_poly.type
_entity_poly.pdbx_seq_one_letter_code
_entity_poly.pdbx_strand_id
1 'polypeptide(L)'
;MERTILIVDDNPDDIEITRVVLAATGRKEKLEAVRSGAAALHRLRSGEDLPVLILLDLKTPGMSGIDTLRQIRIDERLKHIPLIMVTASSFGPDEQDAYDAGADAFLYKAFDLDEFGRNLNSLLERFLKE
;
A
#
# COMPACT_ATOMS: atom_id res chain seq x y z
N MET A 1 -14.81 -12.81 -9.27
CA MET A 1 -13.37 -12.55 -9.25
C MET A 1 -12.94 -11.99 -7.91
N GLU A 2 -11.90 -12.56 -7.34
CA GLU A 2 -11.40 -12.13 -6.05
C GLU A 2 -10.62 -10.83 -6.20
N ARG A 3 -10.96 -9.84 -5.37
CA ARG A 3 -10.24 -8.56 -5.38
C ARG A 3 -9.13 -8.64 -4.34
N THR A 4 -7.95 -8.18 -4.71
CA THR A 4 -6.75 -8.27 -3.88
C THR A 4 -6.18 -6.89 -3.59
N ILE A 5 -5.81 -6.67 -2.33
CA ILE A 5 -5.01 -5.52 -1.91
C ILE A 5 -3.58 -6.03 -1.74
N LEU A 6 -2.63 -5.39 -2.40
CA LEU A 6 -1.22 -5.75 -2.28
C LEU A 6 -0.55 -4.87 -1.23
N ILE A 7 0.02 -5.49 -0.20
CA ILE A 7 0.83 -4.75 0.78
C ILE A 7 2.32 -5.03 0.52
N VAL A 8 3.11 -3.98 0.48
CA VAL A 8 4.56 -4.04 0.29
C VAL A 8 5.21 -3.56 1.57
N ASP A 9 5.71 -4.48 2.38
CA ASP A 9 6.24 -4.19 3.70
C ASP A 9 7.18 -5.33 4.10
N ASP A 10 8.36 -5.01 4.63
CA ASP A 10 9.33 -6.04 5.04
C ASP A 10 9.14 -6.51 6.48
N ASN A 11 8.26 -5.86 7.23
CA ASN A 11 8.03 -6.21 8.64
C ASN A 11 6.81 -7.14 8.75
N PRO A 12 7.02 -8.42 9.13
CA PRO A 12 5.90 -9.36 9.23
C PRO A 12 4.87 -8.97 10.28
N ASP A 13 5.27 -8.26 11.34
CA ASP A 13 4.33 -7.81 12.36
C ASP A 13 3.40 -6.74 11.81
N ASP A 14 3.91 -5.81 11.01
CA ASP A 14 3.10 -4.78 10.38
C ASP A 14 2.14 -5.39 9.35
N ILE A 15 2.59 -6.40 8.63
CA ILE A 15 1.72 -7.12 7.69
C ILE A 15 0.56 -7.77 8.45
N GLU A 16 0.86 -8.42 9.58
CA GLU A 16 -0.17 -9.10 10.37
C GLU A 16 -1.15 -8.10 10.98
N ILE A 17 -0.65 -6.97 11.49
CA ILE A 17 -1.50 -5.91 12.01
C ILE A 17 -2.45 -5.41 10.93
N THR A 18 -1.95 -5.17 9.74
CA THR A 18 -2.78 -4.72 8.63
C THR A 18 -3.83 -5.77 8.27
N ARG A 19 -3.45 -7.05 8.29
CA ARG A 19 -4.37 -8.15 8.01
C ARG A 19 -5.51 -8.18 9.01
N VAL A 20 -5.19 -8.06 10.31
CA VAL A 20 -6.18 -8.07 11.39
C VAL A 20 -7.12 -6.86 11.26
N VAL A 21 -6.55 -5.69 11.04
CA VAL A 21 -7.32 -4.45 10.89
C VAL A 21 -8.25 -4.54 9.67
N LEU A 22 -7.74 -5.04 8.56
CA LEU A 22 -8.56 -5.19 7.35
C LEU A 22 -9.71 -6.18 7.57
N ALA A 23 -9.44 -7.30 8.23
CA ALA A 23 -10.48 -8.28 8.54
C ALA A 23 -11.59 -7.68 9.41
N ALA A 24 -11.21 -6.80 10.33
CA ALA A 24 -12.18 -6.17 11.24
C ALA A 24 -13.10 -5.17 10.53
N THR A 25 -12.74 -4.70 9.34
CA THR A 25 -13.60 -3.80 8.56
C THR A 25 -14.76 -4.51 7.89
N GLY A 26 -14.74 -5.83 7.83
CA GLY A 26 -15.75 -6.61 7.11
C GLY A 26 -15.58 -6.62 5.60
N ARG A 27 -14.50 -6.01 5.08
CA ARG A 27 -14.25 -5.99 3.65
C ARG A 27 -13.84 -7.37 3.15
N LYS A 28 -14.17 -7.65 1.91
CA LYS A 28 -13.96 -8.98 1.31
C LYS A 28 -12.67 -9.10 0.49
N GLU A 29 -11.95 -8.00 0.31
CA GLU A 29 -10.69 -8.03 -0.43
C GLU A 29 -9.69 -8.92 0.31
N LYS A 30 -8.92 -9.67 -0.47
CA LYS A 30 -7.86 -10.50 0.06
C LYS A 30 -6.58 -9.67 0.18
N LEU A 31 -5.83 -9.87 1.25
CA LEU A 31 -4.54 -9.20 1.43
C LEU A 31 -3.42 -10.13 0.97
N GLU A 32 -2.66 -9.67 0.00
CA GLU A 32 -1.47 -10.35 -0.49
C GLU A 32 -0.25 -9.51 -0.10
N ALA A 33 0.79 -10.15 0.44
CA ALA A 33 1.95 -9.42 0.93
C ALA A 33 3.21 -9.78 0.15
N VAL A 34 4.01 -8.76 -0.16
CA VAL A 34 5.37 -8.91 -0.66
C VAL A 34 6.27 -8.06 0.21
N ARG A 35 7.58 -8.36 0.25
CA ARG A 35 8.47 -7.80 1.25
C ARG A 35 9.46 -6.77 0.74
N SER A 36 9.41 -6.44 -0.53
CA SER A 36 10.32 -5.43 -1.10
C SER A 36 9.69 -4.79 -2.32
N GLY A 37 10.23 -3.63 -2.70
CA GLY A 37 9.80 -2.96 -3.92
C GLY A 37 10.08 -3.80 -5.16
N ALA A 38 11.23 -4.47 -5.19
CA ALA A 38 11.58 -5.36 -6.31
C ALA A 38 10.59 -6.52 -6.43
N ALA A 39 10.23 -7.14 -5.30
CA ALA A 39 9.24 -8.21 -5.30
C ALA A 39 7.87 -7.70 -5.75
N ALA A 40 7.50 -6.49 -5.33
CA ALA A 40 6.26 -5.87 -5.76
C ALA A 40 6.21 -5.68 -7.27
N LEU A 41 7.26 -5.11 -7.85
CA LEU A 41 7.34 -4.88 -9.29
C LEU A 41 7.32 -6.20 -10.06
N HIS A 42 8.03 -7.21 -9.57
CA HIS A 42 8.00 -8.53 -10.20
C HIS A 42 6.59 -9.11 -10.21
N ARG A 43 5.90 -9.05 -9.06
CA ARG A 43 4.52 -9.53 -8.94
C ARG A 43 3.58 -8.79 -9.90
N LEU A 44 3.69 -7.47 -9.96
CA LEU A 44 2.81 -6.65 -10.79
C LEU A 44 3.06 -6.85 -12.28
N ARG A 45 4.31 -7.03 -12.67
CA ARG A 45 4.69 -7.16 -14.08
C ARG A 45 4.48 -8.57 -14.63
N SER A 46 4.59 -9.59 -13.78
CA SER A 46 4.45 -10.98 -14.21
C SER A 46 3.05 -11.52 -14.03
N GLY A 47 2.24 -10.88 -13.19
CA GLY A 47 0.90 -11.34 -12.90
C GLY A 47 -0.11 -10.89 -13.93
N GLU A 48 -1.13 -11.72 -14.14
CA GLU A 48 -2.25 -11.35 -14.97
C GLU A 48 -3.26 -10.54 -14.18
N ASP A 49 -3.44 -10.90 -12.91
CA ASP A 49 -4.40 -10.25 -12.02
C ASP A 49 -3.73 -9.11 -11.28
N LEU A 50 -4.18 -7.90 -11.55
CA LEU A 50 -3.68 -6.73 -10.85
C LEU A 50 -4.46 -6.50 -9.56
N PRO A 51 -3.77 -6.04 -8.49
CA PRO A 51 -4.49 -5.68 -7.27
C PRO A 51 -5.37 -4.47 -7.52
N VAL A 52 -6.40 -4.33 -6.70
CA VAL A 52 -7.29 -3.16 -6.77
C VAL A 52 -6.73 -1.96 -6.04
N LEU A 53 -5.72 -2.18 -5.20
CA LEU A 53 -5.08 -1.12 -4.42
C LEU A 53 -3.74 -1.64 -3.90
N ILE A 54 -2.78 -0.74 -3.78
CA ILE A 54 -1.45 -1.05 -3.24
C ILE A 54 -1.24 -0.23 -1.97
N LEU A 55 -0.84 -0.92 -0.89
CA LEU A 55 -0.34 -0.28 0.34
C LEU A 55 1.16 -0.44 0.32
N LEU A 56 1.89 0.65 0.19
CA LEU A 56 3.33 0.63 -0.04
C LEU A 56 4.06 1.30 1.11
N ASP A 57 4.89 0.53 1.82
CA ASP A 57 5.74 1.09 2.87
C ASP A 57 6.79 1.99 2.24
N LEU A 58 6.98 3.16 2.83
CA LEU A 58 7.96 4.13 2.37
C LEU A 58 9.38 3.57 2.47
N LYS A 59 9.67 2.80 3.52
CA LYS A 59 11.01 2.26 3.79
C LYS A 59 11.03 0.75 3.65
N THR A 60 11.51 0.28 2.51
CA THR A 60 11.72 -1.14 2.25
C THR A 60 13.18 -1.39 1.91
N PRO A 61 13.70 -2.62 2.15
CA PRO A 61 15.10 -2.92 1.80
C PRO A 61 15.35 -2.80 0.30
N GLY A 62 16.53 -2.33 -0.05
CA GLY A 62 16.92 -2.15 -1.44
C GLY A 62 16.25 -0.93 -2.05
N MET A 63 15.29 -1.16 -2.91
CA MET A 63 14.55 -0.08 -3.56
C MET A 63 13.61 0.60 -2.56
N SER A 64 13.68 1.92 -2.45
CA SER A 64 12.81 2.67 -1.55
C SER A 64 11.35 2.64 -2.04
N GLY A 65 10.42 2.95 -1.13
CA GLY A 65 9.01 3.06 -1.51
C GLY A 65 8.79 4.11 -2.59
N ILE A 66 9.47 5.25 -2.50
CA ILE A 66 9.36 6.31 -3.51
C ILE A 66 9.82 5.81 -4.88
N ASP A 67 10.95 5.10 -4.94
CA ASP A 67 11.45 4.57 -6.21
C ASP A 67 10.49 3.53 -6.79
N THR A 68 9.95 2.68 -5.93
CA THR A 68 8.95 1.69 -6.34
C THR A 68 7.72 2.38 -6.92
N LEU A 69 7.24 3.41 -6.24
CA LEU A 69 6.09 4.19 -6.69
C LEU A 69 6.33 4.81 -8.06
N ARG A 70 7.51 5.41 -8.26
CA ARG A 70 7.86 6.00 -9.56
C ARG A 70 7.81 4.96 -10.68
N GLN A 71 8.34 3.77 -10.42
CA GLN A 71 8.31 2.68 -11.40
C GLN A 71 6.88 2.27 -11.74
N ILE A 72 6.00 2.24 -10.74
CA ILE A 72 4.59 1.92 -10.97
C ILE A 72 3.92 2.99 -11.82
N ARG A 73 4.22 4.26 -11.56
CA ARG A 73 3.55 5.38 -12.23
C ARG A 73 3.98 5.59 -13.68
N ILE A 74 5.17 5.13 -14.07
CA ILE A 74 5.61 5.20 -15.47
C ILE A 74 5.20 3.98 -16.28
N ASP A 75 4.66 2.95 -15.65
CA ASP A 75 4.22 1.74 -16.34
C ASP A 75 2.77 1.91 -16.77
N GLU A 76 2.52 1.85 -18.07
CA GLU A 76 1.18 2.07 -18.63
C GLU A 76 0.13 1.11 -18.09
N ARG A 77 0.54 -0.10 -17.75
CA ARG A 77 -0.37 -1.12 -17.24
C ARG A 77 -0.67 -0.93 -15.75
N LEU A 78 0.23 -0.30 -15.01
CA LEU A 78 0.18 -0.22 -13.54
C LEU A 78 -0.22 1.16 -13.02
N LYS A 79 -0.05 2.20 -13.81
CA LYS A 79 -0.18 3.60 -13.35
C LYS A 79 -1.56 3.98 -12.84
N HIS A 80 -2.58 3.19 -13.13
CA HIS A 80 -3.95 3.46 -12.71
C HIS A 80 -4.32 2.85 -11.35
N ILE A 81 -3.46 2.02 -10.79
CA ILE A 81 -3.77 1.34 -9.53
C ILE A 81 -3.69 2.35 -8.39
N PRO A 82 -4.76 2.51 -7.59
CA PRO A 82 -4.70 3.39 -6.41
C PRO A 82 -3.58 2.92 -5.47
N LEU A 83 -2.80 3.87 -4.99
CA LEU A 83 -1.66 3.56 -4.14
C LEU A 83 -1.63 4.48 -2.93
N ILE A 84 -1.60 3.86 -1.75
CA ILE A 84 -1.49 4.54 -0.48
C ILE A 84 -0.09 4.28 0.07
N MET A 85 0.66 5.34 0.31
CA MET A 85 1.96 5.23 0.94
C MET A 85 1.75 5.10 2.45
N VAL A 86 2.40 4.12 3.08
CA VAL A 86 2.25 3.84 4.51
C VAL A 86 3.61 3.94 5.18
N THR A 87 3.68 4.61 6.34
CA THR A 87 4.96 4.76 7.03
C THR A 87 4.78 5.00 8.52
N ALA A 88 5.77 4.58 9.31
CA ALA A 88 5.89 4.96 10.71
C ALA A 88 6.56 6.32 10.88
N SER A 89 7.19 6.85 9.82
CA SER A 89 7.90 8.12 9.86
C SER A 89 6.96 9.30 9.87
N SER A 90 7.19 10.24 10.80
CA SER A 90 6.43 11.50 10.85
C SER A 90 7.19 12.66 10.19
N PHE A 91 8.22 12.35 9.41
CA PHE A 91 9.01 13.36 8.72
C PHE A 91 8.19 13.97 7.58
N GLY A 92 7.87 15.26 7.71
CA GLY A 92 6.99 15.98 6.77
C GLY A 92 7.39 15.91 5.30
N PRO A 93 8.69 16.09 4.95
CA PRO A 93 9.10 15.96 3.55
C PRO A 93 8.81 14.60 2.90
N ASP A 94 8.74 13.52 3.69
CA ASP A 94 8.40 12.19 3.15
C ASP A 94 6.99 12.18 2.56
N GLU A 95 6.05 12.84 3.21
CA GLU A 95 4.68 12.92 2.70
C GLU A 95 4.62 13.70 1.39
N GLN A 96 5.29 14.85 1.33
CA GLN A 96 5.32 15.65 0.11
C GLN A 96 6.00 14.89 -1.03
N ASP A 97 7.13 14.23 -0.75
CA ASP A 97 7.83 13.43 -1.74
C ASP A 97 6.96 12.30 -2.29
N ALA A 98 6.16 11.67 -1.43
CA ALA A 98 5.25 10.61 -1.84
C ALA A 98 4.18 11.15 -2.80
N TYR A 99 3.56 12.29 -2.48
CA TYR A 99 2.57 12.88 -3.36
C TYR A 99 3.18 13.35 -4.68
N ASP A 100 4.37 13.93 -4.63
CA ASP A 100 5.07 14.37 -5.84
C ASP A 100 5.41 13.19 -6.74
N ALA A 101 5.67 12.03 -6.17
CA ALA A 101 5.96 10.82 -6.93
C ALA A 101 4.70 10.12 -7.45
N GLY A 102 3.51 10.55 -7.01
CA GLY A 102 2.25 10.03 -7.54
C GLY A 102 1.41 9.19 -6.58
N ALA A 103 1.67 9.27 -5.26
CA ALA A 103 0.81 8.59 -4.29
C ALA A 103 -0.57 9.22 -4.27
N ASP A 104 -1.60 8.40 -4.11
CA ASP A 104 -2.98 8.89 -4.01
C ASP A 104 -3.32 9.33 -2.59
N ALA A 105 -2.66 8.72 -1.60
CA ALA A 105 -2.85 9.05 -0.21
C ALA A 105 -1.62 8.65 0.60
N PHE A 106 -1.57 9.12 1.83
CA PHE A 106 -0.48 8.85 2.75
C PHE A 106 -1.08 8.46 4.10
N LEU A 107 -0.63 7.34 4.68
CA LEU A 107 -1.17 6.81 5.92
C LEU A 107 -0.04 6.59 6.91
N TYR A 108 -0.16 7.18 8.10
CA TYR A 108 0.79 6.95 9.18
C TYR A 108 0.42 5.70 9.95
N LYS A 109 1.42 4.85 10.23
CA LYS A 109 1.26 3.73 11.15
C LYS A 109 1.13 4.30 12.56
N ALA A 110 -0.06 4.19 13.14
CA ALA A 110 -0.31 4.73 14.47
C ALA A 110 -0.04 3.67 15.54
N PHE A 111 0.32 4.12 16.75
CA PHE A 111 0.43 3.21 17.89
C PHE A 111 -0.94 2.67 18.29
N ASP A 112 -1.98 3.47 18.11
CA ASP A 112 -3.35 3.07 18.39
C ASP A 112 -3.93 2.33 17.18
N LEU A 113 -4.17 1.04 17.35
CA LEU A 113 -4.71 0.20 16.28
C LEU A 113 -6.10 0.63 15.84
N ASP A 114 -6.91 1.16 16.76
CA ASP A 114 -8.24 1.65 16.40
C ASP A 114 -8.14 2.87 15.49
N GLU A 115 -7.22 3.77 15.78
CA GLU A 115 -6.98 4.93 14.91
C GLU A 115 -6.46 4.50 13.55
N PHE A 116 -5.49 3.60 13.52
CA PHE A 116 -4.96 3.08 12.26
C PHE A 116 -6.08 2.42 11.45
N GLY A 117 -6.90 1.61 12.10
CA GLY A 117 -8.03 0.94 11.45
C GLY A 117 -9.06 1.91 10.87
N ARG A 118 -9.41 2.95 11.62
CA ARG A 118 -10.35 3.97 11.14
C ARG A 118 -9.80 4.71 9.93
N ASN A 119 -8.53 5.09 9.99
CA ASN A 119 -7.88 5.81 8.91
C ASN A 119 -7.74 4.95 7.66
N LEU A 120 -7.33 3.70 7.83
CA LEU A 120 -7.22 2.76 6.73
C LEU A 120 -8.60 2.52 6.09
N ASN A 121 -9.61 2.25 6.91
CA ASN A 121 -10.95 1.98 6.40
C ASN A 121 -11.51 3.19 5.63
N SER A 122 -11.29 4.39 6.14
CA SER A 122 -11.73 5.61 5.48
C SER A 122 -11.11 5.74 4.08
N LEU A 123 -9.81 5.43 3.96
CA LEU A 123 -9.13 5.46 2.66
C LEU A 123 -9.64 4.36 1.73
N LEU A 124 -9.88 3.16 2.27
CA LEU A 124 -10.41 2.07 1.46
C LEU A 124 -11.81 2.39 0.92
N GLU A 125 -12.66 3.00 1.73
CA GLU A 125 -13.98 3.45 1.27
C GLU A 125 -13.87 4.48 0.17
N ARG A 126 -12.88 5.35 0.26
CA ARG A 126 -12.66 6.40 -0.75
C ARG A 126 -12.18 5.84 -2.08
N PHE A 127 -11.26 4.88 -2.06
CA PHE A 127 -10.62 4.38 -3.27
C PHE A 127 -11.22 3.08 -3.82
N LEU A 128 -11.90 2.30 -2.98
CA LEU A 128 -12.48 1.01 -3.38
C LEU A 128 -13.99 1.05 -3.34
N LYS A 129 -14.55 1.96 -4.07
CA LYS A 129 -16.01 2.03 -4.23
C LYS A 129 -16.49 0.85 -5.07
N GLU A 130 -17.55 0.26 -4.65
CA GLU A 130 -18.20 -0.81 -5.38
C GLU A 130 -19.19 -0.27 -6.41
#